data_0173a2062f52a226062cff74b1fd7cdc
#
_entry.id   0173a2062f52a226062cff74b1fd7cdc
#
_cell.length_a   1.000
_cell.length_b   1.000
_cell.length_c   1.000
_cell.angle_alpha   90.00
_cell.angle_beta   90.00
_cell.angle_gamma   90.00
#
_symmetry.space_group_name_H-M   'P 1'
#
loop_
_entity.id
_entity.type
_entity.pdbx_description
1 polymer ?
#
loop_
_entity_poly.entity_id
_entity_poly.type
_entity_poly.pdbx_seq_one_letter_code
_entity_poly.pdbx_strand_id
1 'polypeptide(L)'
;DNKKGNTIMTEENPLLALRDKISALDEKLLALLAERRGLAVEVGKAKLESHRPVRDIDRERDLLERLMTLGKKHHLDAHYITRLFQLIIEDSVLTQQALLQQHLNKINPHSARIAFLGPKGSYSHLAARQYAARHFEQFIESGCAKFADIFEQVETGQADYAVVPIENTSSGGINDVYDLLQHTSLSIVGELTLPIDHCVLVSSSTDADKIETVYSHPQPFQQCSQYLSRYPHWKIEYTESTSAAMEKVAQAKSPTVAALGSEAGGALYGLQVLEHCQANQTQNITRFLVLARKAVNVSDQVPAKTTLLIATGQQAGALVEALLVLRNHNLIMSKLESRPIHGNPWEEMFYLDIQANLESLPLRKALKELAEITRSMKVLGCYPSENVVPVDPA
;
A
#
# COMPACT_ATOMS: atom_id res chain seq x y z
N ASP A 1 19.07 1.19 72.30
CA ASP A 1 18.62 0.39 71.16
C ASP A 1 17.87 1.25 70.16
N ASN A 2 18.65 1.75 69.24
CA ASN A 2 18.20 2.63 68.22
C ASN A 2 17.97 1.81 66.92
N LYS A 3 16.71 1.57 66.54
CA LYS A 3 16.35 1.14 65.23
C LYS A 3 16.01 2.39 64.41
N LYS A 4 16.99 2.88 63.66
CA LYS A 4 16.75 3.84 62.54
C LYS A 4 16.12 3.07 61.40
N GLY A 5 14.82 3.31 61.16
CA GLY A 5 14.14 2.92 59.94
C GLY A 5 14.70 3.71 58.76
N ASN A 6 15.39 3.03 57.87
CA ASN A 6 15.83 3.57 56.60
C ASN A 6 14.61 3.60 55.66
N THR A 7 13.95 4.74 55.62
CA THR A 7 12.95 5.01 54.56
C THR A 7 13.73 5.24 53.28
N ILE A 8 13.80 4.22 52.47
CA ILE A 8 14.27 4.35 51.06
C ILE A 8 13.20 5.17 50.36
N MET A 9 13.43 6.48 50.22
CA MET A 9 12.71 7.29 49.27
C MET A 9 13.11 6.77 47.90
N THR A 10 12.19 6.11 47.24
CA THR A 10 12.29 5.81 45.80
C THR A 10 12.41 7.14 45.09
N GLU A 11 13.60 7.49 44.60
CA GLU A 11 13.76 8.57 43.63
C GLU A 11 12.88 8.22 42.47
N GLU A 12 11.78 8.96 42.30
CA GLU A 12 10.95 8.87 41.10
C GLU A 12 11.87 9.22 39.94
N ASN A 13 12.05 8.27 39.03
CA ASN A 13 12.86 8.46 37.82
C ASN A 13 12.24 9.60 36.98
N PRO A 14 12.87 10.79 36.90
CA PRO A 14 12.26 11.94 36.21
C PRO A 14 11.96 11.65 34.71
N LEU A 15 12.68 10.69 34.11
CA LEU A 15 12.46 10.24 32.75
C LEU A 15 11.12 9.47 32.62
N LEU A 16 10.74 8.68 33.62
CA LEU A 16 9.48 7.95 33.59
C LEU A 16 8.29 8.92 33.66
N ALA A 17 8.33 9.91 34.56
CA ALA A 17 7.31 10.94 34.66
C ALA A 17 7.13 11.75 33.36
N LEU A 18 8.23 12.06 32.65
CA LEU A 18 8.18 12.75 31.36
C LEU A 18 7.56 11.86 30.27
N ARG A 19 7.89 10.57 30.25
CA ARG A 19 7.28 9.60 29.32
C ARG A 19 5.78 9.47 29.53
N ASP A 20 5.31 9.44 30.79
CA ASP A 20 3.88 9.40 31.10
C ASP A 20 3.16 10.66 30.62
N LYS A 21 3.76 11.83 30.74
CA LYS A 21 3.22 13.08 30.19
C LYS A 21 3.14 13.06 28.67
N ILE A 22 4.16 12.52 28.00
CA ILE A 22 4.15 12.36 26.53
C ILE A 22 3.04 11.40 26.13
N SER A 23 2.89 10.25 26.78
CA SER A 23 1.83 9.28 26.49
C SER A 23 0.43 9.89 26.64
N ALA A 24 0.21 10.70 27.67
CA ALA A 24 -1.05 11.40 27.86
C ALA A 24 -1.35 12.42 26.74
N LEU A 25 -0.33 13.10 26.23
CA LEU A 25 -0.46 13.99 25.08
C LEU A 25 -0.76 13.21 23.79
N ASP A 26 -0.13 12.06 23.59
CA ASP A 26 -0.35 11.20 22.42
C ASP A 26 -1.79 10.70 22.39
N GLU A 27 -2.37 10.33 23.51
CA GLU A 27 -3.80 9.95 23.61
C GLU A 27 -4.72 11.09 23.17
N LYS A 28 -4.43 12.33 23.58
CA LYS A 28 -5.18 13.51 23.17
C LYS A 28 -5.05 13.78 21.67
N LEU A 29 -3.83 13.62 21.12
CA LEU A 29 -3.60 13.74 19.68
C LEU A 29 -4.42 12.71 18.89
N LEU A 30 -4.44 11.45 19.33
CA LEU A 30 -5.25 10.42 18.69
C LEU A 30 -6.74 10.73 18.73
N ALA A 31 -7.26 11.25 19.85
CA ALA A 31 -8.65 11.64 19.97
C ALA A 31 -9.00 12.78 18.99
N LEU A 32 -8.12 13.78 18.86
CA LEU A 32 -8.31 14.90 17.91
C LEU A 32 -8.22 14.44 16.45
N LEU A 33 -7.33 13.51 16.13
CA LEU A 33 -7.22 12.92 14.79
C LEU A 33 -8.49 12.12 14.45
N ALA A 34 -9.04 11.37 15.40
CA ALA A 34 -10.30 10.64 15.21
C ALA A 34 -11.49 11.57 14.97
N GLU A 35 -11.58 12.66 15.73
CA GLU A 35 -12.61 13.70 15.55
C GLU A 35 -12.48 14.35 14.16
N ARG A 36 -11.26 14.71 13.75
CA ARG A 36 -11.00 15.30 12.44
C ARG A 36 -11.37 14.34 11.30
N ARG A 37 -11.07 13.04 11.45
CA ARG A 37 -11.49 12.03 10.47
C ARG A 37 -13.01 11.92 10.37
N GLY A 38 -13.73 11.99 11.48
CA GLY A 38 -15.18 12.03 11.51
C GLY A 38 -15.73 13.23 10.73
N LEU A 39 -15.12 14.41 10.86
CA LEU A 39 -15.49 15.59 10.08
C LEU A 39 -15.16 15.42 8.58
N ALA A 40 -14.09 14.74 8.23
CA ALA A 40 -13.77 14.40 6.83
C ALA A 40 -14.86 13.53 6.21
N VAL A 41 -15.43 12.59 6.96
CA VAL A 41 -16.58 11.79 6.52
C VAL A 41 -17.79 12.67 6.24
N GLU A 42 -18.11 13.62 7.13
CA GLU A 42 -19.21 14.57 6.92
C GLU A 42 -18.99 15.48 5.69
N VAL A 43 -17.76 15.93 5.47
CA VAL A 43 -17.37 16.65 4.25
C VAL A 43 -17.57 15.79 3.00
N GLY A 44 -17.23 14.52 3.06
CA GLY A 44 -17.47 13.55 1.98
C GLY A 44 -18.95 13.41 1.66
N LYS A 45 -19.83 13.33 2.66
CA LYS A 45 -21.29 13.29 2.49
C LYS A 45 -21.82 14.57 1.83
N ALA A 46 -21.33 15.72 2.26
CA ALA A 46 -21.71 17.01 1.67
C ALA A 46 -21.27 17.12 0.20
N LYS A 47 -20.10 16.57 -0.15
CA LYS A 47 -19.61 16.53 -1.53
C LYS A 47 -20.41 15.56 -2.42
N LEU A 48 -20.93 14.47 -1.85
CA LEU A 48 -21.87 13.59 -2.56
C LEU A 48 -23.12 14.38 -3.02
N GLU A 49 -23.69 15.16 -2.15
CA GLU A 49 -24.89 15.96 -2.44
C GLU A 49 -24.62 17.11 -3.42
N SER A 50 -23.47 17.76 -3.28
CA SER A 50 -23.10 18.94 -4.06
C SER A 50 -22.33 18.65 -5.35
N HIS A 51 -21.98 17.39 -5.62
CA HIS A 51 -21.19 16.96 -6.78
C HIS A 51 -19.83 17.66 -6.94
N ARG A 52 -19.25 18.10 -5.83
CA ARG A 52 -17.92 18.73 -5.84
C ARG A 52 -16.81 17.70 -5.86
N PRO A 53 -15.66 17.98 -6.50
CA PRO A 53 -14.47 17.12 -6.43
C PRO A 53 -14.05 16.88 -4.99
N VAL A 54 -13.53 15.68 -4.72
CA VAL A 54 -12.98 15.33 -3.40
C VAL A 54 -11.81 16.23 -3.05
N ARG A 55 -10.90 16.47 -4.01
CA ARG A 55 -9.76 17.37 -3.81
C ARG A 55 -10.02 18.77 -4.33
N ASP A 56 -9.55 19.73 -3.54
CA ASP A 56 -9.44 21.14 -3.90
C ASP A 56 -8.00 21.57 -3.60
N ILE A 57 -7.17 21.58 -4.63
CA ILE A 57 -5.72 21.81 -4.52
C ILE A 57 -5.42 23.21 -3.97
N ASP A 58 -6.17 24.23 -4.40
CA ASP A 58 -5.96 25.60 -3.94
C ASP A 58 -6.29 25.75 -2.45
N ARG A 59 -7.39 25.13 -2.01
CA ARG A 59 -7.76 25.09 -0.60
C ARG A 59 -6.77 24.32 0.26
N GLU A 60 -6.21 23.22 -0.24
CA GLU A 60 -5.18 22.47 0.47
C GLU A 60 -3.91 23.30 0.63
N ARG A 61 -3.51 24.05 -0.39
CA ARG A 61 -2.37 24.98 -0.34
C ARG A 61 -2.59 26.08 0.70
N ASP A 62 -3.73 26.74 0.67
CA ASP A 62 -4.09 27.77 1.63
C ASP A 62 -4.11 27.25 3.07
N LEU A 63 -4.63 26.04 3.25
CA LEU A 63 -4.62 25.36 4.55
C LEU A 63 -3.20 25.13 5.07
N LEU A 64 -2.30 24.61 4.24
CA LEU A 64 -0.91 24.35 4.62
C LEU A 64 -0.18 25.65 4.97
N GLU A 65 -0.34 26.70 4.19
CA GLU A 65 0.26 28.02 4.46
C GLU A 65 -0.22 28.58 5.80
N ARG A 66 -1.51 28.52 6.08
CA ARG A 66 -2.08 28.95 7.36
C ARG A 66 -1.53 28.13 8.53
N LEU A 67 -1.43 26.82 8.38
CA LEU A 67 -0.92 25.94 9.43
C LEU A 67 0.56 26.15 9.69
N MET A 68 1.37 26.41 8.66
CA MET A 68 2.77 26.78 8.82
C MET A 68 2.92 28.07 9.62
N THR A 69 2.10 29.07 9.35
CA THR A 69 2.07 30.34 10.10
C THR A 69 1.68 30.13 11.55
N LEU A 70 0.67 29.31 11.81
CA LEU A 70 0.26 28.96 13.18
C LEU A 70 1.33 28.15 13.90
N GLY A 71 1.94 27.18 13.23
CA GLY A 71 3.01 26.38 13.79
C GLY A 71 4.21 27.22 14.23
N LYS A 72 4.54 28.24 13.46
CA LYS A 72 5.62 29.18 13.80
C LYS A 72 5.37 29.90 15.14
N LYS A 73 4.09 30.23 15.44
CA LYS A 73 3.72 30.83 16.73
C LYS A 73 3.96 29.88 17.92
N HIS A 74 3.96 28.59 17.66
CA HIS A 74 4.25 27.54 18.64
C HIS A 74 5.68 27.02 18.57
N HIS A 75 6.57 27.70 17.86
CA HIS A 75 7.97 27.32 17.66
C HIS A 75 8.14 25.94 16.97
N LEU A 76 7.17 25.59 16.12
CA LEU A 76 7.23 24.39 15.32
C LEU A 76 7.77 24.70 13.92
N ASP A 77 8.65 23.83 13.42
CA ASP A 77 9.28 23.96 12.12
C ASP A 77 8.27 23.79 10.97
N ALA A 78 8.37 24.65 9.97
CA ALA A 78 7.48 24.65 8.81
C ALA A 78 7.51 23.32 8.03
N HIS A 79 8.67 22.72 7.88
CA HIS A 79 8.82 21.43 7.18
C HIS A 79 8.13 20.30 7.95
N TYR A 80 8.28 20.26 9.26
CA TYR A 80 7.60 19.31 10.13
C TYR A 80 6.07 19.43 10.04
N ILE A 81 5.54 20.66 10.10
CA ILE A 81 4.10 20.92 9.99
C ILE A 81 3.58 20.50 8.61
N THR A 82 4.30 20.87 7.55
CA THR A 82 3.90 20.53 6.18
C THR A 82 3.80 19.01 6.01
N ARG A 83 4.80 18.26 6.39
CA ARG A 83 4.79 16.78 6.26
C ARG A 83 3.67 16.14 7.08
N LEU A 84 3.49 16.57 8.32
CA LEU A 84 2.44 16.04 9.20
C LEU A 84 1.06 16.26 8.61
N PHE A 85 0.76 17.47 8.16
CA PHE A 85 -0.57 17.79 7.61
C PHE A 85 -0.78 17.25 6.21
N GLN A 86 0.27 17.05 5.40
CA GLN A 86 0.15 16.31 4.14
C GLN A 86 -0.33 14.88 4.37
N LEU A 87 0.16 14.18 5.39
CA LEU A 87 -0.34 12.85 5.78
C LEU A 87 -1.79 12.89 6.26
N ILE A 88 -2.15 13.88 7.05
CA ILE A 88 -3.52 14.05 7.55
C ILE A 88 -4.48 14.36 6.38
N ILE A 89 -4.08 15.18 5.44
CA ILE A 89 -4.86 15.49 4.23
C ILE A 89 -5.02 14.25 3.35
N GLU A 90 -3.96 13.49 3.14
CA GLU A 90 -4.01 12.22 2.40
C GLU A 90 -5.05 11.26 3.00
N ASP A 91 -5.02 11.05 4.32
CA ASP A 91 -6.01 10.23 5.02
C ASP A 91 -7.44 10.75 4.81
N SER A 92 -7.64 12.06 4.88
CA SER A 92 -8.95 12.68 4.64
C SER A 92 -9.46 12.47 3.21
N VAL A 93 -8.57 12.62 2.23
CA VAL A 93 -8.90 12.41 0.81
C VAL A 93 -9.30 10.95 0.56
N LEU A 94 -8.50 10.02 1.02
CA LEU A 94 -8.77 8.59 0.83
C LEU A 94 -10.03 8.12 1.58
N THR A 95 -10.29 8.67 2.75
CA THR A 95 -11.55 8.42 3.50
C THR A 95 -12.78 8.89 2.71
N GLN A 96 -12.72 10.08 2.13
CA GLN A 96 -13.80 10.61 1.29
C GLN A 96 -13.98 9.80 0.01
N GLN A 97 -12.90 9.41 -0.65
CA GLN A 97 -12.96 8.55 -1.85
C GLN A 97 -13.62 7.21 -1.54
N ALA A 98 -13.26 6.57 -0.44
CA ALA A 98 -13.86 5.30 -0.02
C ALA A 98 -15.37 5.45 0.23
N LEU A 99 -15.80 6.54 0.85
CA LEU A 99 -17.20 6.83 1.08
C LEU A 99 -17.97 6.98 -0.23
N LEU A 100 -17.43 7.75 -1.19
CA LEU A 100 -18.06 7.94 -2.49
C LEU A 100 -18.17 6.62 -3.26
N GLN A 101 -17.14 5.77 -3.22
CA GLN A 101 -17.15 4.45 -3.86
C GLN A 101 -18.19 3.52 -3.25
N GLN A 102 -18.30 3.46 -1.94
CA GLN A 102 -19.30 2.65 -1.25
C GLN A 102 -20.71 3.08 -1.65
N HIS A 103 -20.96 4.38 -1.66
CA HIS A 103 -22.27 4.93 -2.00
C HIS A 103 -22.64 4.64 -3.46
N LEU A 104 -21.75 4.94 -4.39
CA LEU A 104 -21.97 4.77 -5.83
C LEU A 104 -22.19 3.30 -6.23
N ASN A 105 -21.42 2.39 -5.65
CA ASN A 105 -21.44 0.97 -6.01
C ASN A 105 -22.27 0.11 -5.06
N LYS A 106 -22.90 0.70 -4.06
CA LYS A 106 -23.71 0.02 -3.03
C LYS A 106 -22.96 -1.14 -2.38
N ILE A 107 -21.71 -0.89 -2.03
CA ILE A 107 -20.84 -1.88 -1.39
C ILE A 107 -21.26 -2.05 0.06
N ASN A 108 -21.38 -3.31 0.52
CA ASN A 108 -21.62 -3.61 1.93
C ASN A 108 -20.35 -3.26 2.75
N PRO A 109 -20.42 -2.29 3.68
CA PRO A 109 -19.24 -1.89 4.46
C PRO A 109 -18.98 -2.79 5.68
N HIS A 110 -19.89 -3.72 6.01
CA HIS A 110 -19.82 -4.41 7.30
C HIS A 110 -18.72 -5.48 7.35
N SER A 111 -18.58 -6.26 6.31
CA SER A 111 -17.55 -7.29 6.29
C SER A 111 -17.11 -7.65 4.88
N ALA A 112 -15.86 -8.09 4.74
CA ALA A 112 -15.30 -8.63 3.51
C ALA A 112 -14.39 -9.80 3.80
N ARG A 113 -14.46 -10.82 2.93
CA ARG A 113 -13.50 -11.93 2.88
C ARG A 113 -12.46 -11.59 1.83
N ILE A 114 -11.20 -11.48 2.26
CA ILE A 114 -10.12 -11.05 1.37
C ILE A 114 -9.05 -12.13 1.30
N ALA A 115 -8.75 -12.58 0.09
CA ALA A 115 -7.67 -13.52 -0.20
C ALA A 115 -6.37 -12.76 -0.55
N PHE A 116 -5.26 -13.25 -0.04
CA PHE A 116 -3.93 -12.65 -0.25
C PHE A 116 -2.84 -13.74 -0.22
N LEU A 117 -1.65 -13.39 -0.72
CA LEU A 117 -0.53 -14.30 -0.75
C LEU A 117 0.14 -14.39 0.62
N GLY A 118 0.42 -15.62 1.02
CA GLY A 118 1.25 -15.93 2.18
C GLY A 118 0.50 -15.99 3.49
N PRO A 119 1.22 -16.34 4.54
CA PRO A 119 0.69 -16.40 5.89
C PRO A 119 0.58 -15.00 6.50
N LYS A 120 0.04 -14.95 7.72
CA LYS A 120 0.05 -13.80 8.61
C LYS A 120 1.43 -13.12 8.64
N GLY A 121 1.45 -11.80 8.53
CA GLY A 121 2.66 -10.99 8.61
C GLY A 121 3.38 -10.78 7.28
N SER A 122 2.95 -11.41 6.18
CA SER A 122 3.45 -11.10 4.85
C SER A 122 3.08 -9.67 4.43
N TYR A 123 3.83 -9.09 3.48
CA TYR A 123 3.48 -7.76 2.95
C TYR A 123 2.11 -7.75 2.29
N SER A 124 1.72 -8.84 1.62
CA SER A 124 0.37 -8.99 1.06
C SER A 124 -0.71 -9.02 2.14
N HIS A 125 -0.45 -9.65 3.28
CA HIS A 125 -1.35 -9.61 4.44
C HIS A 125 -1.50 -8.18 4.98
N LEU A 126 -0.39 -7.45 5.13
CA LEU A 126 -0.41 -6.06 5.58
C LEU A 126 -1.17 -5.15 4.60
N ALA A 127 -0.98 -5.36 3.30
CA ALA A 127 -1.72 -4.64 2.26
C ALA A 127 -3.23 -4.92 2.32
N ALA A 128 -3.62 -6.19 2.49
CA ALA A 128 -5.01 -6.57 2.65
C ALA A 128 -5.65 -5.93 3.89
N ARG A 129 -4.94 -5.91 5.01
CA ARG A 129 -5.38 -5.23 6.24
C ARG A 129 -5.54 -3.73 6.07
N GLN A 130 -4.59 -3.08 5.40
CA GLN A 130 -4.65 -1.64 5.12
C GLN A 130 -5.88 -1.29 4.27
N TYR A 131 -6.14 -2.05 3.22
CA TYR A 131 -7.31 -1.87 2.38
C TYR A 131 -8.60 -2.10 3.16
N ALA A 132 -8.68 -3.20 3.91
CA ALA A 132 -9.85 -3.55 4.72
C ALA A 132 -10.16 -2.49 5.78
N ALA A 133 -9.16 -1.96 6.47
CA ALA A 133 -9.33 -0.95 7.51
C ALA A 133 -10.00 0.34 6.99
N ARG A 134 -9.80 0.68 5.72
CA ARG A 134 -10.41 1.87 5.10
C ARG A 134 -11.80 1.60 4.56
N HIS A 135 -12.08 0.38 4.09
CA HIS A 135 -13.27 0.07 3.31
C HIS A 135 -14.31 -0.77 4.06
N PHE A 136 -13.93 -1.49 5.11
CA PHE A 136 -14.81 -2.45 5.81
C PHE A 136 -14.66 -2.36 7.33
N GLU A 137 -15.77 -2.65 8.02
CA GLU A 137 -15.77 -2.73 9.49
C GLU A 137 -15.10 -4.01 10.00
N GLN A 138 -15.27 -5.11 9.27
CA GLN A 138 -14.71 -6.42 9.59
C GLN A 138 -13.99 -7.03 8.39
N PHE A 139 -12.92 -7.73 8.67
CA PHE A 139 -12.08 -8.37 7.69
C PHE A 139 -11.87 -9.85 8.02
N ILE A 140 -12.30 -10.71 7.10
CA ILE A 140 -12.07 -12.15 7.17
C ILE A 140 -10.90 -12.49 6.27
N GLU A 141 -9.83 -12.98 6.89
CA GLU A 141 -8.55 -13.24 6.26
C GLU A 141 -8.54 -14.61 5.57
N SER A 142 -8.02 -14.68 4.34
CA SER A 142 -7.77 -15.92 3.61
C SER A 142 -6.38 -15.91 2.98
N GLY A 143 -5.40 -16.43 3.72
CA GLY A 143 -4.03 -16.58 3.23
C GLY A 143 -3.90 -17.78 2.28
N CYS A 144 -3.30 -17.55 1.10
CA CYS A 144 -3.07 -18.56 0.08
C CYS A 144 -1.58 -18.75 -0.18
N ALA A 145 -1.19 -19.97 -0.56
CA ALA A 145 0.19 -20.29 -0.87
C ALA A 145 0.61 -19.86 -2.29
N LYS A 146 -0.35 -19.76 -3.21
CA LYS A 146 -0.11 -19.45 -4.63
C LYS A 146 -1.04 -18.36 -5.12
N PHE A 147 -0.58 -17.55 -6.08
CA PHE A 147 -1.41 -16.54 -6.73
C PHE A 147 -2.64 -17.14 -7.43
N ALA A 148 -2.48 -18.27 -8.10
CA ALA A 148 -3.61 -18.95 -8.77
C ALA A 148 -4.74 -19.29 -7.79
N ASP A 149 -4.43 -19.70 -6.56
CA ASP A 149 -5.42 -20.01 -5.52
C ASP A 149 -6.19 -18.77 -5.08
N ILE A 150 -5.54 -17.62 -5.03
CA ILE A 150 -6.18 -16.33 -4.69
C ILE A 150 -7.24 -15.99 -5.73
N PHE A 151 -6.90 -16.05 -7.02
CA PHE A 151 -7.83 -15.79 -8.11
C PHE A 151 -9.02 -16.76 -8.08
N GLU A 152 -8.75 -18.05 -7.89
CA GLU A 152 -9.76 -19.07 -7.83
C GLU A 152 -10.74 -18.84 -6.67
N GLN A 153 -10.26 -18.49 -5.48
CA GLN A 153 -11.14 -18.22 -4.34
C GLN A 153 -12.13 -17.09 -4.61
N VAL A 154 -11.70 -16.03 -5.29
CA VAL A 154 -12.59 -14.91 -5.63
C VAL A 154 -13.51 -15.29 -6.78
N GLU A 155 -13.02 -15.96 -7.81
CA GLU A 155 -13.82 -16.41 -8.96
C GLU A 155 -14.93 -17.36 -8.55
N THR A 156 -14.69 -18.25 -7.58
CA THR A 156 -15.66 -19.23 -7.07
C THR A 156 -16.56 -18.71 -5.95
N GLY A 157 -16.33 -17.49 -5.47
CA GLY A 157 -17.12 -16.87 -4.41
C GLY A 157 -16.73 -17.26 -2.99
N GLN A 158 -15.62 -17.97 -2.79
CA GLN A 158 -15.08 -18.28 -1.47
C GLN A 158 -14.49 -17.04 -0.78
N ALA A 159 -13.99 -16.10 -1.55
CA ALA A 159 -13.60 -14.78 -1.09
C ALA A 159 -14.32 -13.70 -1.91
N ASP A 160 -14.40 -12.49 -1.37
CA ASP A 160 -15.05 -11.35 -2.02
C ASP A 160 -14.05 -10.51 -2.81
N TYR A 161 -12.83 -10.40 -2.29
CA TYR A 161 -11.74 -9.61 -2.87
C TYR A 161 -10.43 -10.39 -2.87
N ALA A 162 -9.59 -10.09 -3.86
CA ALA A 162 -8.20 -10.49 -3.89
C ALA A 162 -7.32 -9.25 -3.76
N VAL A 163 -6.29 -9.32 -2.94
CA VAL A 163 -5.22 -8.30 -2.89
C VAL A 163 -3.94 -8.96 -3.35
N VAL A 164 -3.43 -8.52 -4.50
CA VAL A 164 -2.26 -9.12 -5.15
C VAL A 164 -1.23 -8.05 -5.51
N PRO A 165 0.07 -8.32 -5.29
CA PRO A 165 1.12 -7.41 -5.72
C PRO A 165 1.25 -7.45 -7.26
N ILE A 166 1.43 -6.29 -7.88
CA ILE A 166 1.62 -6.20 -9.33
C ILE A 166 3.02 -5.73 -9.72
N GLU A 167 3.58 -4.81 -8.96
CA GLU A 167 4.89 -4.26 -9.23
C GLU A 167 5.56 -3.73 -7.96
N ASN A 168 6.89 -3.71 -7.98
CA ASN A 168 7.72 -3.14 -6.92
C ASN A 168 8.76 -2.21 -7.56
N THR A 169 9.04 -1.09 -6.93
CA THR A 169 9.97 -0.09 -7.46
C THR A 169 11.41 -0.60 -7.59
N SER A 170 11.78 -1.61 -6.80
CA SER A 170 13.12 -2.21 -6.82
C SER A 170 13.21 -3.44 -7.73
N SER A 171 12.24 -4.36 -7.67
CA SER A 171 12.29 -5.65 -8.36
C SER A 171 11.45 -5.72 -9.65
N GLY A 172 10.69 -4.66 -9.95
CA GLY A 172 9.88 -4.60 -11.16
C GLY A 172 8.54 -5.30 -11.07
N GLY A 173 8.00 -5.71 -12.22
CA GLY A 173 6.70 -6.36 -12.34
C GLY A 173 6.68 -7.80 -11.83
N ILE A 174 5.53 -8.22 -11.31
CA ILE A 174 5.31 -9.59 -10.84
C ILE A 174 4.62 -10.37 -11.95
N ASN A 175 5.42 -11.09 -12.71
CA ASN A 175 5.01 -11.76 -13.95
C ASN A 175 3.85 -12.73 -13.76
N ASP A 176 3.86 -13.50 -12.67
CA ASP A 176 2.81 -14.48 -12.39
C ASP A 176 1.44 -13.83 -12.27
N VAL A 177 1.37 -12.64 -11.67
CA VAL A 177 0.11 -11.90 -11.53
C VAL A 177 -0.34 -11.32 -12.87
N TYR A 178 0.57 -10.75 -13.65
CA TYR A 178 0.25 -10.30 -15.02
C TYR A 178 -0.31 -11.44 -15.88
N ASP A 179 0.30 -12.61 -15.80
CA ASP A 179 -0.13 -13.77 -16.58
C ASP A 179 -1.53 -14.27 -16.15
N LEU A 180 -1.84 -14.25 -14.85
CA LEU A 180 -3.18 -14.59 -14.36
C LEU A 180 -4.25 -13.57 -14.80
N LEU A 181 -3.89 -12.29 -14.87
CA LEU A 181 -4.79 -11.22 -15.35
C LEU A 181 -5.21 -11.40 -16.81
N GLN A 182 -4.43 -12.11 -17.64
CA GLN A 182 -4.81 -12.37 -19.03
C GLN A 182 -6.10 -13.17 -19.17
N HIS A 183 -6.37 -14.08 -18.24
CA HIS A 183 -7.44 -15.08 -18.36
C HIS A 183 -8.52 -14.98 -17.28
N THR A 184 -8.35 -14.12 -16.29
CA THR A 184 -9.32 -13.99 -15.20
C THR A 184 -10.62 -13.34 -15.65
N SER A 185 -11.73 -13.75 -15.04
CA SER A 185 -13.00 -13.04 -15.12
C SER A 185 -13.12 -11.89 -14.12
N LEU A 186 -12.15 -11.76 -13.20
CA LEU A 186 -12.15 -10.70 -12.19
C LEU A 186 -11.87 -9.34 -12.79
N SER A 187 -12.38 -8.31 -12.12
CA SER A 187 -12.11 -6.90 -12.46
C SER A 187 -11.24 -6.25 -11.40
N ILE A 188 -10.37 -5.34 -11.82
CA ILE A 188 -9.64 -4.49 -10.90
C ILE A 188 -10.60 -3.43 -10.36
N VAL A 189 -10.75 -3.39 -9.04
CA VAL A 189 -11.68 -2.47 -8.36
C VAL A 189 -10.98 -1.47 -7.46
N GLY A 190 -9.69 -1.62 -7.26
CA GLY A 190 -8.89 -0.73 -6.44
C GLY A 190 -7.40 -1.01 -6.57
N GLU A 191 -6.63 -0.12 -5.98
CA GLU A 191 -5.19 -0.26 -5.85
C GLU A 191 -4.74 0.33 -4.52
N LEU A 192 -3.60 -0.10 -4.03
CA LEU A 192 -2.91 0.54 -2.92
C LEU A 192 -1.41 0.34 -3.06
N THR A 193 -0.67 1.21 -2.40
CA THR A 193 0.78 1.10 -2.29
C THR A 193 1.18 0.87 -0.85
N LEU A 194 2.21 0.06 -0.66
CA LEU A 194 2.78 -0.23 0.64
C LEU A 194 4.27 0.04 0.59
N PRO A 195 4.80 0.95 1.43
CA PRO A 195 6.23 1.07 1.62
C PRO A 195 6.81 -0.22 2.19
N ILE A 196 7.92 -0.67 1.62
CA ILE A 196 8.62 -1.89 2.05
C ILE A 196 9.84 -1.45 2.84
N ASP A 197 9.69 -1.44 4.16
CA ASP A 197 10.77 -1.13 5.11
C ASP A 197 11.16 -2.41 5.82
N HIS A 198 12.40 -2.85 5.60
CA HIS A 198 12.93 -4.01 6.28
C HIS A 198 13.59 -3.63 7.61
N CYS A 199 13.37 -4.46 8.61
CA CYS A 199 13.98 -4.32 9.92
C CYS A 199 14.69 -5.62 10.30
N VAL A 200 15.69 -5.50 11.15
CA VAL A 200 16.24 -6.63 11.91
C VAL A 200 15.36 -6.82 13.12
N LEU A 201 14.67 -7.95 13.19
CA LEU A 201 13.68 -8.28 14.19
C LEU A 201 14.19 -9.37 15.13
N VAL A 202 13.97 -9.20 16.42
CA VAL A 202 14.43 -10.12 17.47
C VAL A 202 13.30 -10.45 18.45
N SER A 203 13.38 -11.63 19.07
CA SER A 203 12.39 -12.08 20.06
C SER A 203 12.67 -11.57 21.48
N SER A 204 13.89 -11.15 21.75
CA SER A 204 14.31 -10.64 23.06
C SER A 204 15.33 -9.52 22.92
N SER A 205 15.48 -8.71 23.95
CA SER A 205 16.47 -7.64 23.97
C SER A 205 17.88 -8.19 23.78
N THR A 206 18.59 -7.68 22.78
CA THR A 206 19.94 -8.10 22.41
C THR A 206 20.67 -6.97 21.69
N ASP A 207 21.93 -7.20 21.34
CA ASP A 207 22.75 -6.28 20.55
C ASP A 207 23.12 -6.89 19.20
N ALA A 208 23.38 -6.06 18.21
CA ALA A 208 23.80 -6.51 16.87
C ALA A 208 25.04 -7.42 16.90
N ASP A 209 25.97 -7.17 17.82
CA ASP A 209 27.20 -7.96 17.99
C ASP A 209 26.94 -9.38 18.51
N LYS A 210 25.82 -9.61 19.17
CA LYS A 210 25.41 -10.92 19.68
C LYS A 210 24.68 -11.77 18.65
N ILE A 211 24.20 -11.17 17.56
CA ILE A 211 23.49 -11.90 16.51
C ILE A 211 24.50 -12.73 15.72
N GLU A 212 24.19 -14.01 15.57
CA GLU A 212 25.00 -14.99 14.81
C GLU A 212 24.33 -15.37 13.51
N THR A 213 23.01 -15.54 13.52
CA THR A 213 22.22 -15.99 12.37
C THR A 213 21.05 -15.04 12.10
N VAL A 214 20.89 -14.66 10.83
CA VAL A 214 19.76 -13.87 10.34
C VAL A 214 18.98 -14.68 9.31
N TYR A 215 17.71 -14.92 9.58
CA TYR A 215 16.78 -15.57 8.67
C TYR A 215 16.16 -14.53 7.75
N SER A 216 16.14 -14.81 6.46
CA SER A 216 15.61 -13.88 5.45
C SER A 216 15.14 -14.62 4.20
N HIS A 217 14.08 -14.11 3.58
CA HIS A 217 13.82 -14.38 2.18
C HIS A 217 14.95 -13.75 1.33
N PRO A 218 15.35 -14.34 0.19
CA PRO A 218 16.43 -13.80 -0.64
C PRO A 218 16.23 -12.35 -1.09
N GLN A 219 15.00 -11.92 -1.32
CA GLN A 219 14.70 -10.57 -1.82
C GLN A 219 15.05 -9.46 -0.82
N PRO A 220 14.58 -9.47 0.45
CA PRO A 220 15.04 -8.52 1.46
C PRO A 220 16.56 -8.53 1.65
N PHE A 221 17.17 -9.70 1.60
CA PHE A 221 18.64 -9.80 1.68
C PHE A 221 19.33 -9.00 0.57
N GLN A 222 18.87 -9.14 -0.67
CA GLN A 222 19.43 -8.40 -1.80
C GLN A 222 19.18 -6.88 -1.68
N GLN A 223 17.97 -6.48 -1.24
CA GLN A 223 17.59 -5.08 -1.09
C GLN A 223 18.38 -4.37 0.02
N CYS A 224 18.84 -5.09 1.03
CA CYS A 224 19.57 -4.58 2.19
C CYS A 224 21.05 -5.01 2.20
N SER A 225 21.62 -5.47 1.09
CA SER A 225 22.97 -6.02 1.02
C SER A 225 24.04 -5.04 1.51
N GLN A 226 23.93 -3.76 1.20
CA GLN A 226 24.89 -2.74 1.67
C GLN A 226 24.83 -2.57 3.20
N TYR A 227 23.66 -2.55 3.77
CA TYR A 227 23.49 -2.50 5.22
C TYR A 227 24.08 -3.77 5.88
N LEU A 228 23.77 -4.94 5.35
CA LEU A 228 24.22 -6.22 5.89
C LEU A 228 25.74 -6.41 5.76
N SER A 229 26.41 -5.75 4.83
CA SER A 229 27.86 -5.77 4.71
C SER A 229 28.58 -5.18 5.93
N ARG A 230 27.91 -4.40 6.77
CA ARG A 230 28.44 -3.87 8.03
C ARG A 230 28.63 -4.96 9.09
N TYR A 231 27.93 -6.08 8.93
CA TYR A 231 27.92 -7.20 9.87
C TYR A 231 28.36 -8.51 9.19
N PRO A 232 29.63 -8.60 8.78
CA PRO A 232 30.12 -9.76 8.00
C PRO A 232 30.11 -11.06 8.80
N HIS A 233 29.99 -11.00 10.12
CA HIS A 233 29.90 -12.18 10.99
C HIS A 233 28.49 -12.79 11.05
N TRP A 234 27.46 -12.09 10.56
CA TRP A 234 26.11 -12.64 10.49
C TRP A 234 26.02 -13.70 9.40
N LYS A 235 25.59 -14.90 9.81
CA LYS A 235 25.26 -15.97 8.87
C LYS A 235 23.83 -15.77 8.39
N ILE A 236 23.66 -15.68 7.07
CA ILE A 236 22.34 -15.56 6.45
C ILE A 236 21.83 -16.95 6.13
N GLU A 237 20.64 -17.29 6.64
CA GLU A 237 19.89 -18.47 6.26
C GLU A 237 18.61 -18.07 5.55
N TYR A 238 18.39 -18.63 4.37
CA TYR A 238 17.24 -18.32 3.54
C TYR A 238 15.99 -19.07 3.99
N THR A 239 14.86 -18.39 3.91
CA THR A 239 13.53 -18.91 4.19
C THR A 239 12.62 -18.68 2.99
N GLU A 240 11.49 -19.39 2.95
CA GLU A 240 10.52 -19.33 1.86
C GLU A 240 9.80 -17.95 1.77
N SER A 241 9.70 -17.25 2.90
CA SER A 241 9.06 -15.95 2.99
C SER A 241 9.61 -15.16 4.16
N THR A 242 9.35 -13.85 4.18
CA THR A 242 9.63 -12.98 5.34
C THR A 242 8.87 -13.45 6.58
N SER A 243 7.64 -13.90 6.40
CA SER A 243 6.82 -14.43 7.51
C SER A 243 7.39 -15.70 8.11
N ALA A 244 7.91 -16.62 7.27
CA ALA A 244 8.58 -17.83 7.73
C ALA A 244 9.84 -17.51 8.54
N ALA A 245 10.59 -16.48 8.14
CA ALA A 245 11.75 -15.99 8.88
C ALA A 245 11.34 -15.46 10.26
N MET A 246 10.30 -14.65 10.32
CA MET A 246 9.79 -14.08 11.59
C MET A 246 9.25 -15.15 12.51
N GLU A 247 8.52 -16.12 12.00
CA GLU A 247 8.01 -17.27 12.77
C GLU A 247 9.14 -18.08 13.37
N LYS A 248 10.19 -18.36 12.60
CA LYS A 248 11.37 -19.10 13.06
C LYS A 248 12.06 -18.42 14.25
N VAL A 249 12.25 -17.11 14.17
CA VAL A 249 12.85 -16.31 15.25
C VAL A 249 11.95 -16.25 16.48
N ALA A 250 10.64 -16.10 16.28
CA ALA A 250 9.68 -16.10 17.38
C ALA A 250 9.67 -17.44 18.16
N GLN A 251 9.79 -18.56 17.45
CA GLN A 251 9.84 -19.89 18.04
C GLN A 251 11.18 -20.17 18.73
N ALA A 252 12.29 -19.69 18.17
CA ALA A 252 13.63 -19.93 18.70
C ALA A 252 13.86 -19.27 20.07
N LYS A 253 13.25 -18.12 20.33
CA LYS A 253 13.38 -17.35 21.58
C LYS A 253 14.83 -17.14 22.01
N SER A 254 15.74 -17.00 21.05
CA SER A 254 17.17 -16.87 21.28
C SER A 254 17.65 -15.44 21.03
N PRO A 255 18.57 -14.90 21.85
CA PRO A 255 19.15 -13.57 21.65
C PRO A 255 20.18 -13.53 20.51
N THR A 256 20.52 -14.68 19.91
CA THR A 256 21.55 -14.81 18.85
C THR A 256 20.97 -14.91 17.46
N VAL A 257 19.66 -14.95 17.32
CA VAL A 257 18.96 -15.06 16.01
C VAL A 257 18.08 -13.86 15.76
N ALA A 258 18.01 -13.46 14.50
CA ALA A 258 17.17 -12.36 14.04
C ALA A 258 16.53 -12.72 12.70
N ALA A 259 15.50 -11.97 12.33
CA ALA A 259 14.85 -12.06 11.02
C ALA A 259 14.87 -10.70 10.31
N LEU A 260 14.90 -10.71 8.98
CA LEU A 260 14.58 -9.54 8.18
C LEU A 260 13.10 -9.57 7.82
N GLY A 261 12.41 -8.49 8.12
CA GLY A 261 11.00 -8.35 7.81
C GLY A 261 10.48 -6.95 8.15
N SER A 262 9.17 -6.75 7.98
CA SER A 262 8.53 -5.49 8.34
C SER A 262 8.33 -5.38 9.86
N GLU A 263 8.36 -4.15 10.38
CA GLU A 263 8.04 -3.88 11.78
C GLU A 263 6.62 -4.35 12.14
N ALA A 264 5.64 -3.99 11.29
CA ALA A 264 4.24 -4.38 11.51
C ALA A 264 4.03 -5.90 11.46
N GLY A 265 4.69 -6.61 10.53
CA GLY A 265 4.68 -8.06 10.46
C GLY A 265 5.35 -8.68 11.69
N GLY A 266 6.49 -8.15 12.10
CA GLY A 266 7.20 -8.58 13.30
C GLY A 266 6.37 -8.46 14.57
N ALA A 267 5.63 -7.38 14.73
CA ALA A 267 4.73 -7.17 15.86
C ALA A 267 3.67 -8.27 15.99
N LEU A 268 3.16 -8.79 14.87
CA LEU A 268 2.20 -9.90 14.86
C LEU A 268 2.79 -11.22 15.39
N TYR A 269 4.11 -11.38 15.34
CA TYR A 269 4.84 -12.53 15.89
C TYR A 269 5.46 -12.26 17.26
N GLY A 270 5.19 -11.11 17.87
CA GLY A 270 5.76 -10.72 19.14
C GLY A 270 7.24 -10.33 19.06
N LEU A 271 7.73 -9.99 17.89
CA LEU A 271 9.10 -9.53 17.66
C LEU A 271 9.22 -8.02 17.84
N GLN A 272 10.40 -7.58 18.22
CA GLN A 272 10.74 -6.17 18.35
C GLN A 272 11.86 -5.79 17.37
N VAL A 273 11.89 -4.53 17.00
CA VAL A 273 12.93 -4.00 16.10
C VAL A 273 14.24 -3.83 16.86
N LEU A 274 15.31 -4.48 16.36
CA LEU A 274 16.67 -4.22 16.80
C LEU A 274 17.24 -3.00 16.06
N GLU A 275 17.16 -3.02 14.74
CA GLU A 275 17.60 -1.94 13.86
C GLU A 275 16.73 -1.85 12.61
N HIS A 276 16.55 -0.64 12.11
CA HIS A 276 15.98 -0.44 10.77
C HIS A 276 17.07 -0.63 9.72
N CYS A 277 16.80 -1.50 8.73
CA CYS A 277 17.71 -1.72 7.62
C CYS A 277 17.57 -0.60 6.60
N GLN A 278 18.65 0.11 6.33
CA GLN A 278 18.69 1.04 5.23
C GLN A 278 18.73 0.25 3.92
N ALA A 279 17.69 0.37 3.09
CA ALA A 279 17.66 -0.26 1.77
C ALA A 279 18.69 0.37 0.82
N ASN A 280 19.17 -0.41 -0.14
CA ASN A 280 20.08 0.05 -1.19
C ASN A 280 19.44 1.17 -2.03
N GLN A 281 18.14 1.14 -2.18
CA GLN A 281 17.34 2.19 -2.83
C GLN A 281 16.54 2.97 -1.78
N THR A 282 16.49 4.28 -1.92
CA THR A 282 15.82 5.19 -0.98
C THR A 282 14.31 5.04 -0.96
N GLN A 283 13.72 4.50 -2.04
CA GLN A 283 12.29 4.21 -2.12
C GLN A 283 12.09 2.77 -2.56
N ASN A 284 11.44 1.99 -1.71
CA ASN A 284 11.03 0.63 -1.99
C ASN A 284 9.54 0.53 -1.69
N ILE A 285 8.73 0.54 -2.74
CA ILE A 285 7.27 0.56 -2.65
C ILE A 285 6.72 -0.56 -3.52
N THR A 286 5.78 -1.33 -2.98
CA THR A 286 5.00 -2.30 -3.74
C THR A 286 3.61 -1.76 -4.00
N ARG A 287 3.17 -1.86 -5.24
CA ARG A 287 1.81 -1.58 -5.67
C ARG A 287 1.01 -2.89 -5.69
N PHE A 288 -0.15 -2.86 -5.06
CA PHE A 288 -1.11 -3.96 -5.03
C PHE A 288 -2.36 -3.59 -5.82
N LEU A 289 -2.94 -4.59 -6.46
CA LEU A 289 -4.25 -4.50 -7.07
C LEU A 289 -5.30 -5.18 -6.19
N VAL A 290 -6.50 -4.62 -6.18
CA VAL A 290 -7.67 -5.23 -5.55
C VAL A 290 -8.60 -5.70 -6.63
N LEU A 291 -8.93 -6.99 -6.61
CA LEU A 291 -9.75 -7.65 -7.62
C LEU A 291 -11.07 -8.11 -7.01
N ALA A 292 -12.13 -8.06 -7.79
CA ALA A 292 -13.45 -8.57 -7.42
C ALA A 292 -14.18 -9.15 -8.63
N ARG A 293 -15.24 -9.91 -8.37
CA ARG A 293 -16.07 -10.50 -9.45
C ARG A 293 -16.82 -9.44 -10.23
N LYS A 294 -17.30 -8.41 -9.56
CA LYS A 294 -18.08 -7.33 -10.17
C LYS A 294 -17.25 -6.08 -10.33
N ALA A 295 -17.22 -5.54 -11.56
CA ALA A 295 -16.62 -4.24 -11.82
C ALA A 295 -17.33 -3.13 -11.05
N VAL A 296 -16.59 -2.09 -10.71
CA VAL A 296 -17.10 -0.90 -10.03
C VAL A 296 -17.14 0.29 -10.99
N ASN A 297 -18.00 1.26 -10.67
CA ASN A 297 -18.00 2.57 -11.29
C ASN A 297 -17.22 3.54 -10.41
N VAL A 298 -16.56 4.52 -11.02
CA VAL A 298 -15.84 5.58 -10.32
C VAL A 298 -16.53 6.91 -10.59
N SER A 299 -16.82 7.66 -9.52
CA SER A 299 -17.38 9.00 -9.63
C SER A 299 -16.38 9.93 -10.37
N ASP A 300 -16.89 10.85 -11.16
CA ASP A 300 -16.10 11.93 -11.77
C ASP A 300 -15.52 12.91 -10.74
N GLN A 301 -15.99 12.84 -9.49
CA GLN A 301 -15.46 13.59 -8.36
C GLN A 301 -14.12 13.08 -7.84
N VAL A 302 -13.68 11.91 -8.31
CA VAL A 302 -12.48 11.20 -7.85
C VAL A 302 -11.57 10.93 -9.05
N PRO A 303 -10.25 11.14 -8.93
CA PRO A 303 -9.31 10.69 -9.95
C PRO A 303 -9.42 9.18 -10.15
N ALA A 304 -9.59 8.76 -11.41
CA ALA A 304 -9.72 7.37 -11.79
C ALA A 304 -8.54 6.91 -12.63
N LYS A 305 -8.29 5.62 -12.56
CA LYS A 305 -7.34 4.90 -13.41
C LYS A 305 -8.07 3.77 -14.12
N THR A 306 -7.80 3.58 -15.39
CA THR A 306 -8.33 2.47 -16.18
C THR A 306 -7.17 1.62 -16.68
N THR A 307 -7.22 0.32 -16.41
CA THR A 307 -6.21 -0.64 -16.88
C THR A 307 -6.76 -1.42 -18.06
N LEU A 308 -6.02 -1.37 -19.17
CA LEU A 308 -6.32 -2.08 -20.40
C LEU A 308 -5.32 -3.22 -20.62
N LEU A 309 -5.81 -4.25 -21.27
CA LEU A 309 -5.00 -5.32 -21.85
C LEU A 309 -5.24 -5.35 -23.36
N ILE A 310 -4.19 -5.10 -24.14
CA ILE A 310 -4.28 -5.09 -25.60
C ILE A 310 -3.30 -6.08 -26.21
N ALA A 311 -3.70 -6.72 -27.30
CA ALA A 311 -2.81 -7.41 -28.21
C ALA A 311 -2.79 -6.64 -29.53
N THR A 312 -1.61 -6.21 -29.95
CA THR A 312 -1.44 -5.53 -31.23
C THR A 312 -1.32 -6.53 -32.36
N GLY A 313 -1.61 -6.09 -33.59
CA GLY A 313 -1.27 -6.88 -34.77
C GLY A 313 0.25 -6.99 -34.96
N GLN A 314 0.67 -7.91 -35.84
CA GLN A 314 2.10 -8.10 -36.16
C GLN A 314 2.64 -7.08 -37.19
N GLN A 315 1.87 -6.08 -37.51
CA GLN A 315 2.26 -5.04 -38.45
C GLN A 315 3.33 -4.12 -37.87
N ALA A 316 4.23 -3.65 -38.70
CA ALA A 316 5.23 -2.67 -38.29
C ALA A 316 4.55 -1.42 -37.68
N GLY A 317 4.99 -1.02 -36.50
CA GLY A 317 4.45 0.15 -35.83
C GLY A 317 3.08 -0.03 -35.14
N ALA A 318 2.55 -1.25 -35.04
CA ALA A 318 1.24 -1.49 -34.43
C ALA A 318 1.12 -0.94 -32.99
N LEU A 319 2.15 -1.14 -32.16
CA LEU A 319 2.17 -0.57 -30.80
C LEU A 319 2.22 0.96 -30.82
N VAL A 320 3.02 1.54 -31.71
CA VAL A 320 3.13 3.00 -31.85
C VAL A 320 1.78 3.60 -32.25
N GLU A 321 1.06 3.00 -33.17
CA GLU A 321 -0.29 3.45 -33.58
C GLU A 321 -1.26 3.42 -32.38
N ALA A 322 -1.23 2.38 -31.57
CA ALA A 322 -2.05 2.28 -30.37
C ALA A 322 -1.72 3.41 -29.37
N LEU A 323 -0.43 3.69 -29.14
CA LEU A 323 0.00 4.75 -28.24
C LEU A 323 -0.35 6.15 -28.77
N LEU A 324 -0.32 6.36 -30.10
CA LEU A 324 -0.74 7.61 -30.73
C LEU A 324 -2.22 7.89 -30.52
N VAL A 325 -3.07 6.88 -30.49
CA VAL A 325 -4.50 7.06 -30.16
C VAL A 325 -4.65 7.71 -28.80
N LEU A 326 -3.91 7.24 -27.79
CA LEU A 326 -3.94 7.83 -26.45
C LEU A 326 -3.48 9.27 -26.45
N ARG A 327 -2.37 9.56 -27.14
CA ARG A 327 -1.84 10.92 -27.29
C ARG A 327 -2.85 11.85 -27.95
N ASN A 328 -3.50 11.42 -29.01
CA ASN A 328 -4.45 12.23 -29.78
C ASN A 328 -5.69 12.62 -28.98
N HIS A 329 -6.01 11.86 -27.93
CA HIS A 329 -7.09 12.16 -27.00
C HIS A 329 -6.60 12.79 -25.69
N ASN A 330 -5.33 13.22 -25.62
CA ASN A 330 -4.70 13.81 -24.43
C ASN A 330 -4.77 12.92 -23.18
N LEU A 331 -4.69 11.61 -23.35
CA LEU A 331 -4.71 10.64 -22.29
C LEU A 331 -3.29 10.36 -21.79
N ILE A 332 -3.10 10.38 -20.47
CA ILE A 332 -1.84 10.09 -19.83
C ILE A 332 -1.76 8.60 -19.51
N MET A 333 -0.72 7.95 -20.02
CA MET A 333 -0.39 6.57 -19.69
C MET A 333 0.67 6.55 -18.61
N SER A 334 0.38 5.91 -17.48
CA SER A 334 1.28 5.84 -16.32
C SER A 334 2.05 4.52 -16.23
N LYS A 335 1.65 3.50 -16.97
CA LYS A 335 2.30 2.18 -16.99
C LYS A 335 2.12 1.52 -18.35
N LEU A 336 3.18 0.91 -18.83
CA LEU A 336 3.20 0.00 -19.97
C LEU A 336 4.04 -1.22 -19.60
N GLU A 337 3.45 -2.40 -19.66
CA GLU A 337 4.12 -3.66 -19.39
C GLU A 337 3.79 -4.66 -20.49
N SER A 338 4.78 -5.38 -20.99
CA SER A 338 4.58 -6.44 -21.97
C SER A 338 4.74 -7.82 -21.37
N ARG A 339 3.89 -8.74 -21.80
CA ARG A 339 3.98 -10.15 -21.42
C ARG A 339 3.71 -11.04 -22.62
N PRO A 340 4.43 -12.19 -22.75
CA PRO A 340 4.13 -13.15 -23.80
C PRO A 340 2.68 -13.64 -23.73
N ILE A 341 2.07 -13.85 -24.89
CA ILE A 341 0.79 -14.55 -24.98
C ILE A 341 1.05 -16.05 -24.84
N HIS A 342 0.45 -16.65 -23.84
CA HIS A 342 0.60 -18.07 -23.58
C HIS A 342 0.10 -18.91 -24.77
N GLY A 343 0.95 -19.78 -25.30
CA GLY A 343 0.62 -20.62 -26.44
C GLY A 343 0.88 -19.99 -27.83
N ASN A 344 1.22 -18.71 -27.89
CA ASN A 344 1.54 -18.01 -29.13
C ASN A 344 3.00 -17.50 -29.11
N PRO A 345 3.97 -18.28 -29.58
CA PRO A 345 5.36 -17.87 -29.58
C PRO A 345 5.57 -16.52 -30.28
N TRP A 346 6.35 -15.65 -29.68
CA TRP A 346 6.74 -14.34 -30.22
C TRP A 346 5.61 -13.29 -30.28
N GLU A 347 4.41 -13.60 -29.75
CA GLU A 347 3.35 -12.63 -29.60
C GLU A 347 3.29 -12.13 -28.15
N GLU A 348 3.00 -10.84 -27.99
CA GLU A 348 2.94 -10.19 -26.70
C GLU A 348 1.62 -9.46 -26.48
N MET A 349 1.20 -9.42 -25.21
CA MET A 349 0.13 -8.55 -24.72
C MET A 349 0.72 -7.38 -23.95
N PHE A 350 0.03 -6.26 -24.00
CA PHE A 350 0.43 -5.03 -23.33
C PHE A 350 -0.61 -4.61 -22.29
N TYR A 351 -0.14 -4.35 -21.09
CA TYR A 351 -0.91 -3.79 -19.98
C TYR A 351 -0.67 -2.30 -19.95
N LEU A 352 -1.75 -1.52 -20.02
CA LEU A 352 -1.70 -0.07 -20.01
C LEU A 352 -2.50 0.46 -18.84
N ASP A 353 -1.89 1.29 -18.00
CA ASP A 353 -2.61 2.10 -17.02
C ASP A 353 -2.82 3.49 -17.59
N ILE A 354 -4.06 3.90 -17.71
CA ILE A 354 -4.47 5.19 -18.24
C ILE A 354 -5.11 6.01 -17.12
N GLN A 355 -4.64 7.23 -16.92
CA GLN A 355 -5.16 8.14 -15.92
C GLN A 355 -6.43 8.83 -16.41
N ALA A 356 -7.49 8.07 -16.54
CA ALA A 356 -8.80 8.55 -16.95
C ALA A 356 -9.91 7.63 -16.44
N ASN A 357 -11.08 8.21 -16.23
CA ASN A 357 -12.29 7.45 -15.94
C ASN A 357 -12.78 6.78 -17.24
N LEU A 358 -13.18 5.52 -17.13
CA LEU A 358 -13.72 4.73 -18.23
C LEU A 358 -14.93 5.41 -18.89
N GLU A 359 -15.72 6.15 -18.11
CA GLU A 359 -16.90 6.87 -18.58
C GLU A 359 -16.59 8.25 -19.19
N SER A 360 -15.33 8.71 -19.14
CA SER A 360 -14.96 9.98 -19.73
C SER A 360 -15.02 9.93 -21.26
N LEU A 361 -15.45 11.02 -21.88
CA LEU A 361 -15.58 11.09 -23.32
C LEU A 361 -14.25 10.84 -24.08
N PRO A 362 -13.11 11.42 -23.66
CA PRO A 362 -11.84 11.15 -24.32
C PRO A 362 -11.46 9.67 -24.30
N LEU A 363 -11.63 8.98 -23.16
CA LEU A 363 -11.28 7.57 -23.06
C LEU A 363 -12.26 6.69 -23.85
N ARG A 364 -13.55 6.98 -23.83
CA ARG A 364 -14.53 6.25 -24.67
C ARG A 364 -14.19 6.32 -26.15
N LYS A 365 -13.84 7.50 -26.66
CA LYS A 365 -13.42 7.69 -28.04
C LYS A 365 -12.13 6.94 -28.35
N ALA A 366 -11.15 7.02 -27.47
CA ALA A 366 -9.88 6.30 -27.61
C ALA A 366 -10.08 4.79 -27.63
N LEU A 367 -10.91 4.24 -26.76
CA LEU A 367 -11.21 2.80 -26.72
C LEU A 367 -11.87 2.31 -28.00
N LYS A 368 -12.77 3.10 -28.58
CA LYS A 368 -13.40 2.78 -29.86
C LYS A 368 -12.37 2.71 -30.98
N GLU A 369 -11.46 3.66 -31.07
CA GLU A 369 -10.38 3.67 -32.05
C GLU A 369 -9.39 2.51 -31.82
N LEU A 370 -9.02 2.25 -30.56
CA LEU A 370 -8.13 1.14 -30.21
C LEU A 370 -8.72 -0.22 -30.61
N ALA A 371 -10.03 -0.41 -30.42
CA ALA A 371 -10.70 -1.66 -30.79
C ALA A 371 -10.60 -1.94 -32.30
N GLU A 372 -10.54 -0.89 -33.13
CA GLU A 372 -10.43 -1.02 -34.59
C GLU A 372 -9.01 -1.39 -35.05
N ILE A 373 -7.97 -1.01 -34.31
CA ILE A 373 -6.57 -1.17 -34.70
C ILE A 373 -5.82 -2.24 -33.91
N THR A 374 -6.43 -2.79 -32.87
CA THR A 374 -5.85 -3.87 -32.07
C THR A 374 -6.46 -5.22 -32.44
N ARG A 375 -5.68 -6.27 -32.26
CA ARG A 375 -6.16 -7.65 -32.45
C ARG A 375 -7.18 -8.06 -31.37
N SER A 376 -6.92 -7.64 -30.14
CA SER A 376 -7.84 -7.79 -29.02
C SER A 376 -7.65 -6.67 -28.01
N MET A 377 -8.72 -6.36 -27.28
CA MET A 377 -8.71 -5.37 -26.22
C MET A 377 -9.66 -5.80 -25.11
N LYS A 378 -9.18 -5.73 -23.90
CA LYS A 378 -9.97 -6.00 -22.69
C LYS A 378 -9.75 -4.89 -21.67
N VAL A 379 -10.83 -4.35 -21.10
CA VAL A 379 -10.77 -3.47 -19.95
C VAL A 379 -10.65 -4.34 -18.71
N LEU A 380 -9.52 -4.30 -18.01
CA LEU A 380 -9.31 -5.06 -16.78
C LEU A 380 -10.01 -4.43 -15.58
N GLY A 381 -10.22 -3.12 -15.63
CA GLY A 381 -10.98 -2.40 -14.62
C GLY A 381 -10.77 -0.90 -14.69
N CYS A 382 -11.73 -0.18 -14.12
CA CYS A 382 -11.64 1.23 -13.80
C CYS A 382 -11.84 1.38 -12.30
N TYR A 383 -10.94 2.08 -11.65
CA TYR A 383 -10.89 2.14 -10.19
C TYR A 383 -10.35 3.49 -9.70
N PRO A 384 -10.66 3.89 -8.45
CA PRO A 384 -10.12 5.13 -7.90
C PRO A 384 -8.60 5.06 -7.82
N SER A 385 -7.93 6.13 -8.23
CA SER A 385 -6.49 6.26 -7.98
C SER A 385 -6.27 6.62 -6.51
N GLU A 386 -5.52 5.79 -5.79
CA GLU A 386 -5.12 6.06 -4.40
C GLU A 386 -3.79 6.84 -4.30
N ASN A 387 -3.23 7.23 -5.42
CA ASN A 387 -2.06 8.10 -5.44
C ASN A 387 -2.46 9.54 -5.19
N VAL A 388 -2.44 9.94 -3.93
CA VAL A 388 -2.68 11.33 -3.51
C VAL A 388 -1.36 12.07 -3.57
N VAL A 389 -1.17 12.85 -4.64
CA VAL A 389 0.03 13.69 -4.78
C VAL A 389 -0.06 14.83 -3.77
N PRO A 390 0.93 14.95 -2.84
CA PRO A 390 0.94 16.04 -1.87
C PRO A 390 1.00 17.40 -2.56
N VAL A 391 0.26 18.36 -2.01
CA VAL A 391 0.39 19.77 -2.43
C VAL A 391 1.57 20.37 -1.66
N ASP A 392 2.47 21.01 -2.39
CA ASP A 392 3.53 21.78 -1.77
C ASP A 392 3.05 23.22 -1.51
N PRO A 393 3.30 23.77 -0.32
CA PRO A 393 3.04 25.17 -0.05
C PRO A 393 3.95 26.05 -0.92
N ALA A 394 3.45 27.20 -1.32
CA ALA A 394 4.19 28.16 -2.14
C ALA A 394 5.38 28.79 -1.40
#